data_94c721a05ef92d989db7bcec61fcd958
#
_entry.id   94c721a05ef92d989db7bcec61fcd958
#
_cell.length_a   1.000
_cell.length_b   1.000
_cell.length_c   1.000
_cell.angle_alpha   90.00
_cell.angle_beta   90.00
_cell.angle_gamma   90.00
#
_symmetry.space_group_name_H-M   'P 1'
#
loop_
_entity.id
_entity.type
_entity.pdbx_description
1 polymer ?
#
loop_
_entity_poly.entity_id
_entity_poly.type
_entity_poly.pdbx_seq_one_letter_code
_entity_poly.pdbx_strand_id
1 'polypeptide(L)'
;MKLSRQSNLLILHITVIVWGFTGILGALISINETALVWYRVLIAAISLWIYFVWNKTNYKVTRKVFLRLFFTGAIVGLHWILFFGSIKAATVSVAMVCLSSLTLFTAILEPILNKVKISKLEIVVGLFIILGIYLIFKFETQYKIGIIMGLGSALCASLFSIINSKQVKNRPAPIISFYELLGAFFWITIYLFIKNGFTIEMKPTLMDSVYLLILGTICTSIAYVAGVSVMKELSAFRVALITNLEPVYAIILALIIFGKDEKMTSGFYLGASIILGSIFMYPIIRGKIEKRKLKKQMPII
;
A
#
# COMPACT_ATOMS: atom_id res chain seq x y z
N MET A 1 -9.31 -9.30 -22.70
CA MET A 1 -10.69 -9.11 -22.24
C MET A 1 -10.73 -7.90 -21.30
N LYS A 2 -11.54 -6.85 -21.58
CA LYS A 2 -11.73 -5.75 -20.61
C LYS A 2 -12.65 -6.25 -19.52
N LEU A 3 -12.15 -6.32 -18.29
CA LEU A 3 -12.97 -6.63 -17.12
C LEU A 3 -14.01 -5.51 -16.91
N SER A 4 -15.21 -5.86 -16.47
CA SER A 4 -16.22 -4.88 -16.13
C SER A 4 -15.75 -4.02 -14.94
N ARG A 5 -16.32 -2.84 -14.75
CA ARG A 5 -16.02 -2.00 -13.58
C ARG A 5 -16.31 -2.73 -12.27
N GLN A 6 -17.37 -3.55 -12.24
CA GLN A 6 -17.74 -4.35 -11.09
C GLN A 6 -16.71 -5.43 -10.78
N SER A 7 -16.20 -6.11 -11.83
CA SER A 7 -15.11 -7.11 -11.66
C SER A 7 -13.83 -6.47 -11.10
N ASN A 8 -13.45 -5.28 -11.55
CA ASN A 8 -12.28 -4.56 -11.03
C ASN A 8 -12.44 -4.16 -9.56
N LEU A 9 -13.66 -3.78 -9.14
CA LEU A 9 -13.94 -3.48 -7.74
C LEU A 9 -13.86 -4.73 -6.88
N LEU A 10 -14.42 -5.87 -7.33
CA LEU A 10 -14.33 -7.15 -6.64
C LEU A 10 -12.88 -7.60 -6.46
N ILE A 11 -12.08 -7.55 -7.54
CA ILE A 11 -10.65 -7.86 -7.49
C ILE A 11 -9.95 -6.99 -6.45
N LEU A 12 -10.23 -5.69 -6.43
CA LEU A 12 -9.62 -4.78 -5.47
C LEU A 12 -10.02 -5.11 -4.03
N HIS A 13 -11.29 -5.42 -3.75
CA HIS A 13 -11.72 -5.81 -2.41
C HIS A 13 -11.04 -7.11 -1.94
N ILE A 14 -10.95 -8.13 -2.79
CA ILE A 14 -10.23 -9.37 -2.47
C ILE A 14 -8.75 -9.05 -2.19
N THR A 15 -8.13 -8.21 -3.03
CA THR A 15 -6.74 -7.79 -2.86
C THR A 15 -6.52 -7.09 -1.52
N VAL A 16 -7.43 -6.22 -1.12
CA VAL A 16 -7.35 -5.47 0.15
C VAL A 16 -7.50 -6.40 1.36
N ILE A 17 -8.36 -7.42 1.29
CA ILE A 17 -8.43 -8.46 2.33
C ILE A 17 -7.09 -9.20 2.45
N VAL A 18 -6.52 -9.61 1.32
CA VAL A 18 -5.19 -10.27 1.28
C VAL A 18 -4.09 -9.37 1.86
N TRP A 19 -4.12 -8.06 1.54
CA TRP A 19 -3.17 -7.11 2.12
C TRP A 19 -3.36 -6.90 3.62
N GLY A 20 -4.59 -6.98 4.15
CA GLY A 20 -4.84 -6.95 5.59
C GLY A 20 -4.08 -8.05 6.36
N PHE A 21 -3.89 -9.23 5.77
CA PHE A 21 -3.05 -10.29 6.34
C PHE A 21 -1.55 -9.97 6.29
N THR A 22 -1.12 -9.06 5.42
CA THR A 22 0.30 -8.71 5.28
C THR A 22 0.90 -8.17 6.58
N GLY A 23 0.16 -7.32 7.30
CA GLY A 23 0.59 -6.79 8.59
C GLY A 23 0.76 -7.87 9.64
N ILE A 24 -0.17 -8.82 9.70
CA ILE A 24 -0.12 -9.96 10.63
C ILE A 24 1.10 -10.84 10.34
N LEU A 25 1.29 -11.23 9.08
CA LEU A 25 2.48 -12.01 8.69
C LEU A 25 3.77 -11.27 9.01
N GLY A 26 3.80 -9.94 8.80
CA GLY A 26 4.95 -9.12 9.13
C GLY A 26 5.29 -9.06 10.61
N ALA A 27 4.28 -9.09 11.49
CA ALA A 27 4.46 -9.17 12.94
C ALA A 27 4.94 -10.56 13.38
N LEU A 28 4.46 -11.63 12.74
CA LEU A 28 4.82 -13.02 13.05
C LEU A 28 6.24 -13.40 12.59
N ILE A 29 6.76 -12.79 11.53
CA ILE A 29 8.10 -13.07 11.00
C ILE A 29 9.16 -12.46 11.93
N SER A 30 10.09 -13.30 12.42
CA SER A 30 11.05 -12.93 13.46
C SER A 30 12.23 -12.08 12.97
N ILE A 31 12.67 -12.24 11.71
CA ILE A 31 13.78 -11.47 11.14
C ILE A 31 13.45 -9.98 11.01
N ASN A 32 14.48 -9.13 10.92
CA ASN A 32 14.29 -7.68 10.80
C ASN A 32 13.53 -7.29 9.51
N GLU A 33 12.98 -6.07 9.48
CA GLU A 33 12.13 -5.57 8.40
C GLU A 33 12.86 -5.53 7.05
N THR A 34 14.14 -5.22 7.03
CA THR A 34 14.92 -5.14 5.79
C THR A 34 15.13 -6.53 5.18
N ALA A 35 15.50 -7.51 6.03
CA ALA A 35 15.63 -8.91 5.62
C ALA A 35 14.30 -9.49 5.14
N LEU A 36 13.21 -9.23 5.89
CA LEU A 36 11.86 -9.64 5.54
C LEU A 36 11.49 -9.14 4.14
N VAL A 37 11.68 -7.84 3.87
CA VAL A 37 11.33 -7.26 2.56
C VAL A 37 12.25 -7.80 1.48
N TRP A 38 13.54 -8.00 1.74
CA TRP A 38 14.49 -8.56 0.78
C TRP A 38 14.02 -9.95 0.30
N TYR A 39 13.70 -10.86 1.22
CA TYR A 39 13.17 -12.20 0.87
C TYR A 39 11.81 -12.09 0.17
N ARG A 40 10.91 -11.25 0.66
CA ARG A 40 9.59 -11.03 0.09
C ARG A 40 9.65 -10.66 -1.39
N VAL A 41 10.46 -9.64 -1.73
CA VAL A 41 10.55 -9.17 -3.12
C VAL A 41 11.28 -10.15 -4.02
N LEU A 42 12.27 -10.88 -3.49
CA LEU A 42 12.94 -11.96 -4.21
C LEU A 42 11.97 -13.08 -4.59
N ILE A 43 11.23 -13.60 -3.61
CA ILE A 43 10.23 -14.65 -3.83
C ILE A 43 9.17 -14.18 -4.83
N ALA A 44 8.70 -12.94 -4.70
CA ALA A 44 7.70 -12.39 -5.59
C ALA A 44 8.22 -12.21 -7.04
N ALA A 45 9.47 -11.74 -7.20
CA ALA A 45 10.10 -11.60 -8.52
C ALA A 45 10.30 -12.97 -9.19
N ILE A 46 10.76 -13.98 -8.42
CA ILE A 46 10.90 -15.35 -8.91
C ILE A 46 9.53 -15.93 -9.33
N SER A 47 8.49 -15.72 -8.52
CA SER A 47 7.13 -16.19 -8.82
C SER A 47 6.61 -15.61 -10.14
N LEU A 48 6.83 -14.31 -10.38
CA LEU A 48 6.44 -13.67 -11.65
C LEU A 48 7.31 -14.14 -12.83
N TRP A 49 8.60 -14.38 -12.60
CA TRP A 49 9.46 -14.94 -13.63
C TRP A 49 9.02 -16.34 -14.04
N ILE A 50 8.67 -17.22 -13.08
CA ILE A 50 8.12 -18.55 -13.34
C ILE A 50 6.81 -18.42 -14.14
N TYR A 51 5.92 -17.50 -13.75
CA TYR A 51 4.69 -17.21 -14.48
C TYR A 51 4.97 -16.84 -15.94
N PHE A 52 5.97 -15.99 -16.23
CA PHE A 52 6.32 -15.61 -17.60
C PHE A 52 6.88 -16.77 -18.43
N VAL A 53 7.74 -17.59 -17.82
CA VAL A 53 8.30 -18.78 -18.48
C VAL A 53 7.18 -19.76 -18.84
N TRP A 54 6.30 -20.06 -17.87
CA TRP A 54 5.18 -20.98 -18.06
C TRP A 54 4.21 -20.52 -19.16
N ASN A 55 3.83 -19.26 -19.13
CA ASN A 55 2.88 -18.70 -20.08
C ASN A 55 3.55 -18.20 -21.38
N LYS A 56 4.86 -18.42 -21.57
CA LYS A 56 5.63 -17.93 -22.73
C LYS A 56 5.41 -16.43 -22.97
N THR A 57 5.23 -15.64 -21.93
CA THR A 57 4.93 -14.22 -22.01
C THR A 57 6.19 -13.44 -22.37
N ASN A 58 6.12 -12.60 -23.42
CA ASN A 58 7.22 -11.67 -23.70
C ASN A 58 7.20 -10.51 -22.68
N TYR A 59 8.18 -10.50 -21.79
CA TYR A 59 8.34 -9.47 -20.75
C TYR A 59 9.40 -8.41 -21.10
N LYS A 60 9.99 -8.45 -22.31
CA LYS A 60 11.00 -7.47 -22.71
C LYS A 60 10.41 -6.06 -22.76
N VAL A 61 11.17 -5.09 -22.25
CA VAL A 61 10.82 -3.67 -22.26
C VAL A 61 11.98 -2.83 -22.82
N THR A 62 11.70 -1.62 -23.28
CA THR A 62 12.75 -0.69 -23.71
C THR A 62 13.56 -0.20 -22.50
N ARG A 63 14.84 0.20 -22.72
CA ARG A 63 15.72 0.72 -21.67
C ARG A 63 15.08 1.84 -20.86
N LYS A 64 14.37 2.77 -21.51
CA LYS A 64 13.67 3.89 -20.85
C LYS A 64 12.59 3.40 -19.88
N VAL A 65 11.84 2.37 -20.28
CA VAL A 65 10.79 1.77 -19.45
C VAL A 65 11.41 1.00 -18.30
N PHE A 66 12.43 0.18 -18.59
CA PHE A 66 13.18 -0.55 -17.58
C PHE A 66 13.67 0.38 -16.48
N LEU A 67 14.41 1.43 -16.81
CA LEU A 67 14.93 2.38 -15.84
C LEU A 67 13.82 3.01 -14.99
N ARG A 68 12.70 3.40 -15.60
CA ARG A 68 11.57 3.97 -14.86
C ARG A 68 11.02 2.99 -13.84
N LEU A 69 10.70 1.76 -14.23
CA LEU A 69 10.15 0.75 -13.34
C LEU A 69 11.16 0.32 -12.27
N PHE A 70 12.43 0.19 -12.65
CA PHE A 70 13.53 -0.14 -11.76
C PHE A 70 13.71 0.89 -10.63
N PHE A 71 13.66 2.19 -10.95
CA PHE A 71 13.70 3.24 -9.93
C PHE A 71 12.39 3.37 -9.15
N THR A 72 11.23 3.09 -9.77
CA THR A 72 9.98 2.97 -9.01
C THR A 72 10.09 1.83 -7.99
N GLY A 73 10.78 0.74 -8.32
CA GLY A 73 11.09 -0.36 -7.41
C GLY A 73 11.82 0.09 -6.13
N ALA A 74 12.69 1.10 -6.20
CA ALA A 74 13.30 1.68 -4.98
C ALA A 74 12.24 2.26 -4.03
N ILE A 75 11.25 2.97 -4.58
CA ILE A 75 10.15 3.55 -3.79
C ILE A 75 9.29 2.43 -3.19
N VAL A 76 8.99 1.39 -3.97
CA VAL A 76 8.24 0.20 -3.52
C VAL A 76 8.99 -0.53 -2.39
N GLY A 77 10.30 -0.75 -2.55
CA GLY A 77 11.13 -1.37 -1.51
C GLY A 77 11.17 -0.54 -0.22
N LEU A 78 11.35 0.78 -0.35
CA LEU A 78 11.34 1.70 0.78
C LEU A 78 9.98 1.73 1.49
N HIS A 79 8.87 1.74 0.72
CA HIS A 79 7.51 1.63 1.28
C HIS A 79 7.39 0.43 2.22
N TRP A 80 7.78 -0.76 1.77
CA TRP A 80 7.65 -1.97 2.58
C TRP A 80 8.62 -2.00 3.76
N ILE A 81 9.87 -1.54 3.61
CA ILE A 81 10.80 -1.43 4.76
C ILE A 81 10.21 -0.51 5.83
N LEU A 82 9.68 0.64 5.45
CA LEU A 82 9.05 1.57 6.37
C LEU A 82 7.76 1.00 6.97
N PHE A 83 6.97 0.25 6.21
CA PHE A 83 5.74 -0.39 6.68
C PHE A 83 6.03 -1.46 7.74
N PHE A 84 6.91 -2.41 7.44
CA PHE A 84 7.26 -3.45 8.41
C PHE A 84 8.10 -2.91 9.57
N GLY A 85 8.93 -1.89 9.33
CA GLY A 85 9.62 -1.17 10.38
C GLY A 85 8.65 -0.46 11.32
N SER A 86 7.56 0.10 10.80
CA SER A 86 6.47 0.67 11.61
C SER A 86 5.82 -0.40 12.50
N ILE A 87 5.54 -1.59 11.97
CA ILE A 87 4.97 -2.70 12.73
C ILE A 87 5.92 -3.13 13.86
N LYS A 88 7.21 -3.28 13.54
CA LYS A 88 8.22 -3.74 14.52
C LYS A 88 8.59 -2.68 15.59
N ALA A 89 8.51 -1.39 15.22
CA ALA A 89 8.77 -0.28 16.13
C ALA A 89 7.54 0.18 16.93
N ALA A 90 6.35 -0.30 16.57
CA ALA A 90 5.09 0.00 17.23
C ALA A 90 4.20 -1.25 17.30
N THR A 91 3.07 -1.21 16.58
CA THR A 91 2.11 -2.33 16.46
C THR A 91 1.54 -2.40 15.06
N VAL A 92 0.85 -3.50 14.74
CA VAL A 92 0.10 -3.63 13.47
C VAL A 92 -0.94 -2.51 13.38
N SER A 93 -1.66 -2.24 14.47
CA SER A 93 -2.70 -1.22 14.53
C SER A 93 -2.16 0.18 14.21
N VAL A 94 -1.03 0.58 14.79
CA VAL A 94 -0.38 1.88 14.52
C VAL A 94 0.06 1.97 13.06
N ALA A 95 0.75 0.97 12.55
CA ALA A 95 1.23 0.95 11.17
C ALA A 95 0.08 1.09 10.16
N MET A 96 -1.01 0.34 10.37
CA MET A 96 -2.17 0.33 9.49
C MET A 96 -2.95 1.65 9.51
N VAL A 97 -3.13 2.27 10.68
CA VAL A 97 -3.81 3.58 10.75
C VAL A 97 -2.94 4.67 10.12
N CYS A 98 -1.62 4.64 10.33
CA CYS A 98 -0.72 5.57 9.64
C CYS A 98 -0.73 5.36 8.12
N LEU A 99 -0.80 4.11 7.65
CA LEU A 99 -0.90 3.79 6.22
C LEU A 99 -2.18 4.36 5.58
N SER A 100 -3.27 4.54 6.34
CA SER A 100 -4.51 5.18 5.86
C SER A 100 -4.28 6.60 5.34
N SER A 101 -3.22 7.28 5.79
CA SER A 101 -2.82 8.60 5.27
C SER A 101 -2.39 8.58 3.79
N LEU A 102 -2.24 7.40 3.20
CA LEU A 102 -2.08 7.21 1.74
C LEU A 102 -3.11 8.02 0.94
N THR A 103 -4.36 8.06 1.41
CA THR A 103 -5.42 8.85 0.75
C THR A 103 -5.13 10.34 0.77
N LEU A 104 -4.63 10.89 1.89
CA LEU A 104 -4.20 12.29 1.99
C LEU A 104 -3.06 12.59 1.02
N PHE A 105 -1.99 11.78 1.05
CA PHE A 105 -0.86 11.98 0.16
C PHE A 105 -1.27 11.86 -1.31
N THR A 106 -2.15 10.91 -1.65
CA THR A 106 -2.64 10.75 -3.03
C THR A 106 -3.52 11.93 -3.45
N ALA A 107 -4.37 12.45 -2.56
CA ALA A 107 -5.20 13.62 -2.83
C ALA A 107 -4.36 14.88 -3.14
N ILE A 108 -3.18 14.99 -2.55
CA ILE A 108 -2.25 16.11 -2.80
C ILE A 108 -1.36 15.83 -4.02
N LEU A 109 -0.72 14.66 -4.09
CA LEU A 109 0.30 14.36 -5.07
C LEU A 109 -0.27 14.02 -6.46
N GLU A 110 -1.42 13.34 -6.54
CA GLU A 110 -2.01 12.96 -7.83
C GLU A 110 -2.38 14.22 -8.66
N PRO A 111 -3.04 15.25 -8.12
CA PRO A 111 -3.29 16.50 -8.83
C PRO A 111 -2.01 17.25 -9.25
N ILE A 112 -1.00 17.32 -8.39
CA ILE A 112 0.28 17.98 -8.69
C ILE A 112 0.98 17.28 -9.85
N LEU A 113 1.12 15.95 -9.77
CA LEU A 113 1.81 15.14 -10.78
C LEU A 113 1.01 15.02 -12.09
N ASN A 114 -0.31 15.15 -12.04
CA ASN A 114 -1.21 15.11 -13.19
C ASN A 114 -1.63 16.49 -13.70
N LYS A 115 -1.19 17.59 -13.04
CA LYS A 115 -1.50 18.99 -13.38
C LYS A 115 -3.02 19.26 -13.43
N VAL A 116 -3.78 18.71 -12.47
CA VAL A 116 -5.22 18.91 -12.34
C VAL A 116 -5.56 19.67 -11.05
N LYS A 117 -6.75 20.26 -10.98
CA LYS A 117 -7.17 21.01 -9.77
C LYS A 117 -7.50 20.08 -8.62
N ILE A 118 -7.04 20.43 -7.41
CA ILE A 118 -7.39 19.74 -6.17
C ILE A 118 -8.87 20.00 -5.84
N SER A 119 -9.60 18.96 -5.44
CA SER A 119 -10.99 19.08 -5.03
C SER A 119 -11.08 19.69 -3.63
N LYS A 120 -12.02 20.65 -3.42
CA LYS A 120 -12.27 21.21 -2.08
C LYS A 120 -12.64 20.15 -1.04
N LEU A 121 -13.36 19.11 -1.46
CA LEU A 121 -13.72 17.99 -0.59
C LEU A 121 -12.47 17.20 -0.16
N GLU A 122 -11.50 17.00 -1.05
CA GLU A 122 -10.23 16.33 -0.75
C GLU A 122 -9.41 17.12 0.27
N ILE A 123 -9.42 18.45 0.19
CA ILE A 123 -8.78 19.30 1.20
C ILE A 123 -9.41 19.10 2.58
N VAL A 124 -10.75 19.11 2.66
CA VAL A 124 -11.48 18.93 3.94
C VAL A 124 -11.17 17.55 4.54
N VAL A 125 -11.23 16.49 3.75
CA VAL A 125 -10.88 15.13 4.19
C VAL A 125 -9.42 15.08 4.65
N GLY A 126 -8.50 15.73 3.92
CA GLY A 126 -7.10 15.83 4.30
C GLY A 126 -6.90 16.50 5.68
N LEU A 127 -7.62 17.55 5.99
CA LEU A 127 -7.57 18.22 7.30
C LEU A 127 -8.03 17.29 8.43
N PHE A 128 -9.08 16.50 8.23
CA PHE A 128 -9.51 15.50 9.21
C PHE A 128 -8.48 14.39 9.39
N ILE A 129 -7.83 13.94 8.31
CA ILE A 129 -6.74 12.95 8.41
C ILE A 129 -5.58 13.54 9.23
N ILE A 130 -5.17 14.78 8.98
CA ILE A 130 -4.12 15.45 9.74
C ILE A 130 -4.49 15.55 11.22
N LEU A 131 -5.73 15.93 11.55
CA LEU A 131 -6.22 15.97 12.92
C LEU A 131 -6.13 14.59 13.59
N GLY A 132 -6.56 13.54 12.91
CA GLY A 132 -6.47 12.17 13.43
C GLY A 132 -5.04 11.72 13.68
N ILE A 133 -4.11 12.00 12.75
CA ILE A 133 -2.67 11.72 12.91
C ILE A 133 -2.11 12.48 14.12
N TYR A 134 -2.47 13.76 14.28
CA TYR A 134 -2.04 14.57 15.43
C TYR A 134 -2.49 13.95 16.75
N LEU A 135 -3.73 13.48 16.85
CA LEU A 135 -4.24 12.82 18.06
C LEU A 135 -3.46 11.53 18.34
N ILE A 136 -3.26 10.67 17.33
CA ILE A 136 -2.48 9.44 17.48
C ILE A 136 -1.07 9.77 18.00
N PHE A 137 -0.40 10.73 17.37
CA PHE A 137 0.95 11.12 17.76
C PHE A 137 1.03 11.70 19.18
N LYS A 138 -0.03 12.43 19.61
CA LYS A 138 -0.12 13.02 20.95
C LYS A 138 -0.32 11.95 22.03
N PHE A 139 -1.13 10.92 21.77
CA PHE A 139 -1.51 9.93 22.77
C PHE A 139 -0.61 8.68 22.75
N GLU A 140 0.06 8.39 21.63
CA GLU A 140 0.94 7.23 21.46
C GLU A 140 2.42 7.65 21.36
N THR A 141 2.88 8.42 22.34
CA THR A 141 4.24 9.00 22.34
C THR A 141 5.35 7.97 22.37
N GLN A 142 5.10 6.76 22.89
CA GLN A 142 6.02 5.63 22.90
C GLN A 142 6.28 5.09 21.48
N TYR A 143 5.37 5.30 20.55
CA TYR A 143 5.43 4.77 19.18
C TYR A 143 5.84 5.79 18.12
N LYS A 144 6.47 6.91 18.49
CA LYS A 144 6.84 8.01 17.57
C LYS A 144 7.59 7.54 16.33
N ILE A 145 8.58 6.66 16.50
CA ILE A 145 9.37 6.12 15.38
C ILE A 145 8.47 5.30 14.45
N GLY A 146 7.64 4.41 15.00
CA GLY A 146 6.71 3.61 14.20
C GLY A 146 5.71 4.47 13.43
N ILE A 147 5.16 5.53 14.07
CA ILE A 147 4.24 6.47 13.41
C ILE A 147 4.93 7.19 12.24
N ILE A 148 6.15 7.69 12.44
CA ILE A 148 6.92 8.37 11.36
C ILE A 148 7.20 7.42 10.21
N MET A 149 7.61 6.17 10.51
CA MET A 149 7.83 5.15 9.48
C MET A 149 6.54 4.81 8.75
N GLY A 150 5.41 4.65 9.44
CA GLY A 150 4.11 4.39 8.83
C GLY A 150 3.63 5.50 7.90
N LEU A 151 3.82 6.77 8.29
CA LEU A 151 3.54 7.93 7.43
C LEU A 151 4.46 7.98 6.21
N GLY A 152 5.75 7.72 6.41
CA GLY A 152 6.72 7.60 5.29
C GLY A 152 6.36 6.49 4.32
N SER A 153 5.91 5.34 4.84
CA SER A 153 5.39 4.24 4.04
C SER A 153 4.19 4.66 3.19
N ALA A 154 3.21 5.37 3.78
CA ALA A 154 2.03 5.86 3.09
C ALA A 154 2.39 6.88 1.97
N LEU A 155 3.36 7.75 2.21
CA LEU A 155 3.87 8.68 1.20
C LEU A 155 4.48 7.92 -0.01
N CYS A 156 5.35 6.93 0.26
CA CYS A 156 5.93 6.09 -0.78
C CYS A 156 4.84 5.32 -1.56
N ALA A 157 3.84 4.78 -0.84
CA ALA A 157 2.71 4.07 -1.44
C ALA A 157 1.92 4.97 -2.40
N SER A 158 1.68 6.22 -2.03
CA SER A 158 1.03 7.20 -2.88
C SER A 158 1.84 7.46 -4.15
N LEU A 159 3.15 7.67 -4.03
CA LEU A 159 4.04 7.97 -5.15
C LEU A 159 4.04 6.84 -6.18
N PHE A 160 4.33 5.60 -5.77
CA PHE A 160 4.36 4.49 -6.74
C PHE A 160 2.98 4.18 -7.30
N SER A 161 1.90 4.32 -6.53
CA SER A 161 0.54 4.13 -7.03
C SER A 161 0.19 5.11 -8.15
N ILE A 162 0.55 6.39 -8.01
CA ILE A 162 0.34 7.41 -9.05
C ILE A 162 1.18 7.09 -10.29
N ILE A 163 2.44 6.65 -10.12
CA ILE A 163 3.30 6.22 -11.23
C ILE A 163 2.67 5.02 -11.94
N ASN A 164 2.23 4.01 -11.19
CA ASN A 164 1.63 2.78 -11.72
C ASN A 164 0.32 3.02 -12.44
N SER A 165 -0.51 3.94 -11.96
CA SER A 165 -1.77 4.33 -12.63
C SER A 165 -1.54 4.88 -14.04
N LYS A 166 -0.36 5.47 -14.31
CA LYS A 166 0.05 5.92 -15.66
C LYS A 166 0.65 4.77 -16.47
N GLN A 167 1.51 3.95 -15.86
CA GLN A 167 2.22 2.87 -16.55
C GLN A 167 1.27 1.76 -17.05
N VAL A 168 0.27 1.40 -16.24
CA VAL A 168 -0.66 0.32 -16.56
C VAL A 168 -1.59 0.62 -17.74
N LYS A 169 -1.73 1.89 -18.12
CA LYS A 169 -2.47 2.29 -19.33
C LYS A 169 -1.84 1.71 -20.61
N ASN A 170 -0.52 1.56 -20.61
CA ASN A 170 0.26 1.19 -21.79
C ASN A 170 0.96 -0.18 -21.67
N ARG A 171 0.88 -0.83 -20.50
CA ARG A 171 1.62 -2.09 -20.22
C ARG A 171 0.82 -3.03 -19.34
N PRO A 172 0.98 -4.35 -19.52
CA PRO A 172 0.41 -5.34 -18.62
C PRO A 172 0.95 -5.18 -17.18
N ALA A 173 0.06 -5.27 -16.19
CA ALA A 173 0.43 -5.15 -14.79
C ALA A 173 1.52 -6.16 -14.35
N PRO A 174 1.53 -7.43 -14.77
CA PRO A 174 2.59 -8.35 -14.39
C PRO A 174 3.99 -7.88 -14.79
N ILE A 175 4.13 -7.23 -15.95
CA ILE A 175 5.43 -6.71 -16.42
C ILE A 175 5.87 -5.53 -15.55
N ILE A 176 4.96 -4.61 -15.22
CA ILE A 176 5.24 -3.49 -14.33
C ILE A 176 5.72 -4.02 -12.98
N SER A 177 4.90 -4.89 -12.36
CA SER A 177 5.19 -5.45 -11.04
C SER A 177 6.51 -6.22 -11.01
N PHE A 178 6.82 -6.99 -12.04
CA PHE A 178 8.08 -7.74 -12.12
C PHE A 178 9.31 -6.83 -12.06
N TYR A 179 9.35 -5.79 -12.89
CA TYR A 179 10.51 -4.89 -12.91
C TYR A 179 10.61 -4.00 -11.68
N GLU A 180 9.50 -3.66 -11.06
CA GLU A 180 9.49 -2.94 -9.78
C GLU A 180 9.98 -3.82 -8.63
N LEU A 181 9.53 -5.07 -8.56
CA LEU A 181 10.00 -6.03 -7.55
C LEU A 181 11.49 -6.37 -7.75
N LEU A 182 11.94 -6.53 -8.99
CA LEU A 182 13.35 -6.73 -9.31
C LEU A 182 14.17 -5.49 -8.93
N GLY A 183 13.66 -4.29 -9.20
CA GLY A 183 14.27 -3.04 -8.77
C GLY A 183 14.35 -2.92 -7.26
N ALA A 184 13.26 -3.22 -6.53
CA ALA A 184 13.23 -3.25 -5.08
C ALA A 184 14.29 -4.21 -4.51
N PHE A 185 14.34 -5.43 -5.04
CA PHE A 185 15.34 -6.43 -4.64
C PHE A 185 16.77 -5.90 -4.84
N PHE A 186 17.07 -5.32 -6.00
CA PHE A 186 18.40 -4.78 -6.31
C PHE A 186 18.80 -3.64 -5.37
N TRP A 187 17.91 -2.65 -5.15
CA TRP A 187 18.20 -1.51 -4.29
C TRP A 187 18.36 -1.89 -2.82
N ILE A 188 17.56 -2.84 -2.33
CA ILE A 188 17.70 -3.37 -0.97
C ILE A 188 19.00 -4.17 -0.85
N THR A 189 19.39 -4.93 -1.88
CA THR A 189 20.67 -5.64 -1.90
C THR A 189 21.84 -4.68 -1.81
N ILE A 190 21.85 -3.58 -2.56
CA ILE A 190 22.89 -2.53 -2.46
C ILE A 190 22.90 -1.93 -1.04
N TYR A 191 21.74 -1.60 -0.48
CA TYR A 191 21.65 -1.08 0.87
C TYR A 191 22.27 -2.05 1.90
N LEU A 192 21.95 -3.32 1.81
CA LEU A 192 22.50 -4.36 2.70
C LEU A 192 24.00 -4.50 2.54
N PHE A 193 24.54 -4.43 1.32
CA PHE A 193 25.98 -4.43 1.09
C PHE A 193 26.69 -3.24 1.75
N ILE A 194 26.15 -2.03 1.56
CA ILE A 194 26.72 -0.80 2.14
C ILE A 194 26.71 -0.83 3.67
N LYS A 195 25.66 -1.43 4.26
CA LYS A 195 25.48 -1.51 5.72
C LYS A 195 26.10 -2.76 6.37
N ASN A 196 26.81 -3.61 5.62
CA ASN A 196 27.26 -4.92 6.06
C ASN A 196 26.12 -5.74 6.70
N GLY A 197 24.91 -5.59 6.15
CA GLY A 197 23.69 -6.14 6.70
C GLY A 197 23.43 -7.61 6.39
N PHE A 198 24.26 -8.26 5.57
CA PHE A 198 24.20 -9.71 5.32
C PHE A 198 24.80 -10.46 6.52
N THR A 199 24.02 -10.57 7.58
CA THR A 199 24.44 -11.23 8.84
C THR A 199 23.66 -12.53 9.05
N ILE A 200 24.09 -13.31 10.04
CA ILE A 200 23.37 -14.54 10.43
C ILE A 200 21.93 -14.26 10.89
N GLU A 201 21.66 -13.06 11.38
CA GLU A 201 20.33 -12.62 11.83
C GLU A 201 19.30 -12.51 10.68
N MET A 202 19.77 -12.44 9.43
CA MET A 202 18.90 -12.53 8.27
C MET A 202 18.36 -13.95 8.01
N LYS A 203 18.94 -14.98 8.64
CA LYS A 203 18.55 -16.38 8.40
C LYS A 203 17.14 -16.62 8.95
N PRO A 204 16.16 -16.92 8.09
CA PRO A 204 14.79 -17.17 8.54
C PRO A 204 14.72 -18.53 9.23
N THR A 205 13.85 -18.65 10.23
CA THR A 205 13.42 -19.94 10.79
C THR A 205 12.58 -20.71 9.76
N LEU A 206 12.28 -21.98 10.05
CA LEU A 206 11.38 -22.75 9.18
C LEU A 206 9.99 -22.08 9.08
N MET A 207 9.46 -21.58 10.20
CA MET A 207 8.17 -20.92 10.23
C MET A 207 8.21 -19.57 9.51
N ASP A 208 9.28 -18.77 9.70
CA ASP A 208 9.48 -17.54 8.91
C ASP A 208 9.50 -17.84 7.41
N SER A 209 10.14 -18.94 6.99
CA SER A 209 10.21 -19.33 5.58
C SER A 209 8.82 -19.63 5.00
N VAL A 210 7.94 -20.29 5.76
CA VAL A 210 6.55 -20.52 5.37
C VAL A 210 5.80 -19.19 5.23
N TYR A 211 5.91 -18.32 6.23
CA TYR A 211 5.27 -17.00 6.19
C TYR A 211 5.80 -16.14 5.03
N LEU A 212 7.11 -16.17 4.77
CA LEU A 212 7.74 -15.46 3.66
C LEU A 212 7.26 -15.97 2.30
N LEU A 213 7.06 -17.29 2.14
CA LEU A 213 6.50 -17.86 0.91
C LEU A 213 5.07 -17.36 0.67
N ILE A 214 4.21 -17.38 1.68
CA ILE A 214 2.84 -16.84 1.57
C ILE A 214 2.88 -15.34 1.27
N LEU A 215 3.71 -14.61 2.00
CA LEU A 215 3.85 -13.16 1.85
C LEU A 215 4.37 -12.78 0.45
N GLY A 216 5.40 -13.48 -0.04
CA GLY A 216 6.01 -13.21 -1.34
C GLY A 216 5.14 -13.64 -2.53
N THR A 217 4.47 -14.79 -2.44
CA THR A 217 3.63 -15.30 -3.53
C THR A 217 2.24 -14.67 -3.53
N ILE A 218 1.43 -14.93 -2.51
CA ILE A 218 0.02 -14.54 -2.47
C ILE A 218 -0.11 -13.04 -2.19
N CYS A 219 0.49 -12.57 -1.09
CA CYS A 219 0.31 -11.19 -0.63
C CYS A 219 1.14 -10.17 -1.43
N THR A 220 2.13 -10.63 -2.22
CA THR A 220 2.95 -9.74 -3.06
C THR A 220 2.76 -10.05 -4.53
N SER A 221 3.23 -11.18 -5.05
CA SER A 221 3.20 -11.44 -6.49
C SER A 221 1.77 -11.31 -7.06
N ILE A 222 0.82 -12.04 -6.52
CA ILE A 222 -0.57 -12.04 -7.00
C ILE A 222 -1.28 -10.74 -6.63
N ALA A 223 -1.26 -10.36 -5.36
CA ALA A 223 -2.02 -9.19 -4.88
C ALA A 223 -1.47 -7.86 -5.43
N TYR A 224 -0.15 -7.71 -5.59
CA TYR A 224 0.44 -6.50 -6.16
C TYR A 224 0.08 -6.36 -7.65
N VAL A 225 0.19 -7.45 -8.42
CA VAL A 225 -0.26 -7.46 -9.82
C VAL A 225 -1.75 -7.11 -9.93
N ALA A 226 -2.60 -7.68 -9.07
CA ALA A 226 -4.02 -7.38 -9.02
C ALA A 226 -4.26 -5.89 -8.72
N GLY A 227 -3.63 -5.34 -7.68
CA GLY A 227 -3.71 -3.93 -7.31
C GLY A 227 -3.26 -2.97 -8.41
N VAL A 228 -2.16 -3.30 -9.12
CA VAL A 228 -1.72 -2.51 -10.28
C VAL A 228 -2.69 -2.66 -11.45
N SER A 229 -3.24 -3.85 -11.69
CA SER A 229 -4.13 -4.10 -12.83
C SER A 229 -5.43 -3.29 -12.78
N VAL A 230 -6.03 -3.14 -11.60
CA VAL A 230 -7.29 -2.39 -11.43
C VAL A 230 -7.10 -0.89 -11.68
N MET A 231 -5.88 -0.36 -11.57
CA MET A 231 -5.56 1.04 -11.89
C MET A 231 -5.66 1.34 -13.40
N LYS A 232 -5.86 0.33 -14.23
CA LYS A 232 -6.18 0.53 -15.65
C LYS A 232 -7.51 1.26 -15.82
N GLU A 233 -8.48 0.98 -14.96
CA GLU A 233 -9.84 1.54 -14.99
C GLU A 233 -10.13 2.48 -13.79
N LEU A 234 -9.40 2.34 -12.68
CA LEU A 234 -9.56 3.15 -11.49
C LEU A 234 -8.40 4.14 -11.35
N SER A 235 -8.66 5.36 -10.87
CA SER A 235 -7.60 6.31 -10.52
C SER A 235 -6.84 5.85 -9.27
N ALA A 236 -5.60 6.33 -9.09
CA ALA A 236 -4.80 6.05 -7.91
C ALA A 236 -5.54 6.44 -6.62
N PHE A 237 -6.22 7.59 -6.63
CA PHE A 237 -7.03 8.04 -5.50
C PHE A 237 -8.20 7.09 -5.16
N ARG A 238 -8.90 6.55 -6.17
CA ARG A 238 -9.98 5.57 -5.91
C ARG A 238 -9.45 4.26 -5.33
N VAL A 239 -8.29 3.81 -5.83
CA VAL A 239 -7.63 2.62 -5.28
C VAL A 239 -7.22 2.89 -3.83
N ALA A 240 -6.54 4.02 -3.54
CA ALA A 240 -6.17 4.42 -2.19
C ALA A 240 -7.38 4.46 -1.24
N LEU A 241 -8.51 4.99 -1.71
CA LEU A 241 -9.73 5.07 -0.91
C LEU A 241 -10.28 3.68 -0.50
N ILE A 242 -10.28 2.70 -1.42
CA ILE A 242 -10.76 1.36 -1.15
C ILE A 242 -9.73 0.57 -0.32
N THR A 243 -8.44 0.82 -0.54
CA THR A 243 -7.35 0.23 0.26
C THR A 243 -7.47 0.60 1.75
N ASN A 244 -8.14 1.69 2.11
CA ASN A 244 -8.40 2.00 3.53
C ASN A 244 -9.38 1.04 4.25
N LEU A 245 -9.92 0.04 3.58
CA LEU A 245 -10.53 -1.11 4.26
C LEU A 245 -9.46 -2.06 4.85
N GLU A 246 -8.24 -2.03 4.34
CA GLU A 246 -7.12 -2.84 4.84
C GLU A 246 -6.87 -2.65 6.35
N PRO A 247 -6.73 -1.41 6.87
CA PRO A 247 -6.60 -1.18 8.31
C PRO A 247 -7.73 -1.78 9.13
N VAL A 248 -8.96 -1.74 8.63
CA VAL A 248 -10.11 -2.30 9.36
C VAL A 248 -9.93 -3.81 9.55
N TYR A 249 -9.64 -4.52 8.47
CA TYR A 249 -9.41 -5.97 8.54
C TYR A 249 -8.18 -6.32 9.38
N ALA A 250 -7.07 -5.61 9.17
CA ALA A 250 -5.82 -5.88 9.86
C ALA A 250 -5.90 -5.60 11.36
N ILE A 251 -6.52 -4.50 11.79
CA ILE A 251 -6.68 -4.16 13.21
C ILE A 251 -7.57 -5.18 13.92
N ILE A 252 -8.67 -5.59 13.30
CA ILE A 252 -9.54 -6.63 13.87
C ILE A 252 -8.77 -7.95 14.04
N LEU A 253 -8.04 -8.37 13.00
CA LEU A 253 -7.22 -9.59 13.04
C LEU A 253 -6.10 -9.47 14.09
N ALA A 254 -5.42 -8.32 14.17
CA ALA A 254 -4.36 -8.08 15.13
C ALA A 254 -4.87 -8.16 16.57
N LEU A 255 -6.02 -7.56 16.88
CA LEU A 255 -6.64 -7.66 18.20
C LEU A 255 -7.05 -9.10 18.54
N ILE A 256 -7.49 -9.90 17.58
CA ILE A 256 -7.84 -11.31 17.80
C ILE A 256 -6.59 -12.16 18.03
N ILE A 257 -5.52 -11.95 17.26
CA ILE A 257 -4.32 -12.79 17.27
C ILE A 257 -3.35 -12.40 18.39
N PHE A 258 -3.10 -11.10 18.56
CA PHE A 258 -2.11 -10.57 19.51
C PHE A 258 -2.73 -10.03 20.81
N GLY A 259 -4.05 -9.84 20.86
CA GLY A 259 -4.81 -9.52 22.06
C GLY A 259 -4.35 -8.23 22.72
N LYS A 260 -3.78 -8.35 23.96
CA LYS A 260 -3.40 -7.18 24.77
C LYS A 260 -2.27 -6.34 24.17
N ASP A 261 -1.39 -6.94 23.38
CA ASP A 261 -0.22 -6.25 22.78
C ASP A 261 -0.63 -5.27 21.69
N GLU A 262 -1.84 -5.42 21.13
CA GLU A 262 -2.44 -4.48 20.16
C GLU A 262 -3.43 -3.49 20.79
N LYS A 263 -3.62 -3.52 22.11
CA LYS A 263 -4.49 -2.54 22.77
C LYS A 263 -3.82 -1.17 22.84
N MET A 264 -4.52 -0.19 22.31
CA MET A 264 -4.06 1.19 22.22
C MET A 264 -4.84 2.09 23.20
N THR A 265 -4.39 3.33 23.37
CA THR A 265 -5.10 4.32 24.19
C THR A 265 -6.44 4.73 23.56
N SER A 266 -7.33 5.31 24.37
CA SER A 266 -8.60 5.89 23.87
C SER A 266 -8.34 7.01 22.83
N GLY A 267 -7.25 7.76 22.98
CA GLY A 267 -6.84 8.79 22.04
C GLY A 267 -6.45 8.24 20.67
N PHE A 268 -5.81 7.06 20.62
CA PHE A 268 -5.55 6.35 19.39
C PHE A 268 -6.86 6.00 18.67
N TYR A 269 -7.81 5.37 19.37
CA TYR A 269 -9.09 4.99 18.76
C TYR A 269 -9.90 6.18 18.28
N LEU A 270 -9.84 7.31 18.98
CA LEU A 270 -10.45 8.57 18.55
C LEU A 270 -9.81 9.06 17.23
N GLY A 271 -8.47 9.13 17.19
CA GLY A 271 -7.73 9.53 16.00
C GLY A 271 -7.99 8.60 14.80
N ALA A 272 -7.95 7.29 15.01
CA ALA A 272 -8.26 6.29 14.01
C ALA A 272 -9.70 6.41 13.47
N SER A 273 -10.68 6.63 14.36
CA SER A 273 -12.07 6.83 13.98
C SER A 273 -12.27 8.08 13.12
N ILE A 274 -11.56 9.18 13.42
CA ILE A 274 -11.60 10.41 12.61
C ILE A 274 -11.02 10.15 11.21
N ILE A 275 -9.86 9.47 11.13
CA ILE A 275 -9.22 9.14 9.85
C ILE A 275 -10.15 8.26 9.02
N LEU A 276 -10.52 7.09 9.52
CA LEU A 276 -11.35 6.13 8.79
C LEU A 276 -12.73 6.70 8.48
N GLY A 277 -13.36 7.38 9.44
CA GLY A 277 -14.65 8.02 9.24
C GLY A 277 -14.64 9.07 8.12
N SER A 278 -13.61 9.92 8.08
CA SER A 278 -13.46 10.92 7.01
C SER A 278 -13.31 10.28 5.62
N ILE A 279 -12.57 9.19 5.54
CA ILE A 279 -12.33 8.44 4.31
C ILE A 279 -13.62 7.75 3.83
N PHE A 280 -14.36 7.08 4.72
CA PHE A 280 -15.62 6.41 4.38
C PHE A 280 -16.74 7.38 4.03
N MET A 281 -16.75 8.58 4.63
CA MET A 281 -17.72 9.62 4.31
C MET A 281 -17.46 10.29 2.94
N TYR A 282 -16.22 10.28 2.46
CA TYR A 282 -15.86 10.94 1.18
C TYR A 282 -16.72 10.49 -0.01
N PRO A 283 -16.85 9.18 -0.36
CA PRO A 283 -17.63 8.76 -1.51
C PRO A 283 -19.12 9.10 -1.37
N ILE A 284 -19.66 9.10 -0.14
CA ILE A 284 -21.05 9.43 0.14
C ILE A 284 -21.30 10.92 -0.14
N ILE A 285 -20.42 11.79 0.38
CA ILE A 285 -20.55 13.25 0.21
C ILE A 285 -20.34 13.62 -1.27
N ARG A 286 -19.31 13.04 -1.90
CA ARG A 286 -19.03 13.27 -3.33
C ARG A 286 -20.21 12.88 -4.21
N GLY A 287 -20.80 11.71 -3.98
CA GLY A 287 -21.97 11.24 -4.73
C GLY A 287 -23.18 12.19 -4.59
N LYS A 288 -23.39 12.75 -3.38
CA LYS A 288 -24.45 13.76 -3.16
C LYS A 288 -24.15 15.07 -3.92
N ILE A 289 -22.90 15.52 -3.94
CA ILE A 289 -22.49 16.74 -4.66
C ILE A 289 -22.67 16.55 -6.18
N GLU A 290 -22.24 15.42 -6.73
CA GLU A 290 -22.35 15.10 -8.16
C GLU A 290 -23.83 15.02 -8.58
N LYS A 291 -24.69 14.35 -7.80
CA LYS A 291 -26.15 14.31 -8.05
C LYS A 291 -26.79 15.70 -8.04
N ARG A 292 -26.40 16.59 -7.11
CA ARG A 292 -26.90 17.95 -7.06
C ARG A 292 -26.47 18.78 -8.29
N LYS A 293 -25.23 18.60 -8.78
CA LYS A 293 -24.75 19.27 -10.00
C LYS A 293 -25.54 18.82 -11.23
N LEU A 294 -25.77 17.52 -11.38
CA LEU A 294 -26.56 16.96 -12.49
C LEU A 294 -28.00 17.51 -12.49
N LYS A 295 -28.66 17.55 -11.31
CA LYS A 295 -30.02 18.14 -11.21
C LYS A 295 -30.09 19.62 -11.59
N LYS A 296 -29.01 20.41 -11.34
CA LYS A 296 -28.94 21.81 -11.73
C LYS A 296 -28.67 22.04 -13.22
N GLN A 297 -28.17 21.02 -13.92
CA GLN A 297 -27.87 21.08 -15.36
C GLN A 297 -29.02 20.54 -16.24
N MET A 298 -30.01 19.84 -15.65
CA MET A 298 -31.22 19.47 -16.39
C MET A 298 -32.10 20.70 -16.57
N PRO A 299 -32.45 21.07 -17.82
CA PRO A 299 -33.42 22.14 -18.04
C PRO A 299 -34.73 21.73 -17.39
N ILE A 300 -35.37 22.71 -16.75
CA ILE A 300 -36.75 22.61 -16.26
C ILE A 300 -37.61 22.53 -17.52
N ILE A 301 -38.10 21.32 -17.86
CA ILE A 301 -39.11 21.10 -18.91
C ILE A 301 -40.46 21.45 -18.30
#